data_a376c001b6a8aa67d8cc0425db48f957
#
_entry.id   a376c001b6a8aa67d8cc0425db48f957
#
_cell.length_a   1.000
_cell.length_b   1.000
_cell.length_c   1.000
_cell.angle_alpha   90.00
_cell.angle_beta   90.00
_cell.angle_gamma   90.00
#
_symmetry.space_group_name_H-M   'P 1'
#
loop_
_entity.id
_entity.type
_entity.pdbx_description
1 polymer ?
#
loop_
_entity_poly.entity_id
_entity_poly.type
_entity_poly.pdbx_seq_one_letter_code
_entity_poly.pdbx_strand_id
1 'polypeptide(L)'
;MYISQQLKQQNIAEYLLYMWQVEDMIRANGFDIEKIKKNIVDPYPSLSDEQKRALTQWYADLINMMHDEGVMEKGHIQINKNVIVWLTDLHLRLLASPKFPYYSAAYYKALPFIV
;
A
#
# COMPACT_ATOMS: atom_id res chain seq x y z
N MET A 1 7.68 -4.44 6.61
CA MET A 1 8.71 -4.42 5.55
C MET A 1 9.36 -3.04 5.50
N TYR A 2 10.67 -3.00 5.28
CA TYR A 2 11.44 -1.74 5.35
C TYR A 2 10.96 -0.70 4.32
N ILE A 3 10.78 -1.10 3.05
CA ILE A 3 10.37 -0.17 1.99
C ILE A 3 9.00 0.45 2.29
N SER A 4 8.03 -0.35 2.70
CA SER A 4 6.69 0.15 3.00
C SER A 4 6.69 1.10 4.20
N GLN A 5 7.48 0.80 5.24
CA GLN A 5 7.61 1.68 6.41
C GLN A 5 8.25 3.01 6.02
N GLN A 6 9.29 2.97 5.20
CA GLN A 6 9.96 4.18 4.72
C GLN A 6 9.02 5.05 3.88
N LEU A 7 8.27 4.46 2.95
CA LEU A 7 7.30 5.18 2.14
C LEU A 7 6.19 5.79 2.98
N LYS A 8 5.70 5.06 3.98
CA LYS A 8 4.65 5.56 4.88
C LYS A 8 5.09 6.81 5.62
N GLN A 9 6.37 6.92 5.98
CA GLN A 9 6.89 8.09 6.67
C GLN A 9 7.15 9.26 5.72
N GLN A 10 7.57 9.00 4.47
CA GLN A 10 7.97 10.02 3.52
C GLN A 10 6.84 10.46 2.58
N ASN A 11 6.06 9.52 2.09
CA ASN A 11 5.00 9.79 1.12
C ASN A 11 3.88 8.75 1.26
N ILE A 12 2.81 9.15 1.91
CA ILE A 12 1.70 8.25 2.21
C ILE A 12 0.96 7.77 0.95
N ALA A 13 0.90 8.60 -0.10
CA ALA A 13 0.26 8.21 -1.35
C ALA A 13 1.07 7.11 -2.06
N GLU A 14 2.39 7.22 -2.09
CA GLU A 14 3.25 6.17 -2.64
C GLU A 14 3.19 4.89 -1.81
N TYR A 15 3.06 5.02 -0.48
CA TYR A 15 2.84 3.86 0.38
C TYR A 15 1.58 3.10 -0.04
N LEU A 16 0.47 3.79 -0.27
CA LEU A 16 -0.77 3.15 -0.70
C LEU A 16 -0.62 2.46 -2.05
N LEU A 17 0.00 3.13 -3.02
CA LEU A 17 0.22 2.54 -4.34
C LEU A 17 1.09 1.29 -4.25
N TYR A 18 2.13 1.34 -3.44
CA TYR A 18 3.00 0.19 -3.19
C TYR A 18 2.23 -0.97 -2.55
N MET A 19 1.43 -0.70 -1.52
CA MET A 19 0.66 -1.72 -0.83
C MET A 19 -0.43 -2.33 -1.72
N TRP A 20 -1.05 -1.55 -2.61
CA TRP A 20 -2.01 -2.09 -3.57
C TRP A 20 -1.34 -3.06 -4.54
N GLN A 21 -0.13 -2.74 -5.00
CA GLN A 21 0.66 -3.66 -5.83
C GLN A 21 1.02 -4.93 -5.06
N VAL A 22 1.36 -4.83 -3.79
CA VAL A 22 1.65 -5.98 -2.93
C VAL A 22 0.42 -6.87 -2.79
N GLU A 23 -0.75 -6.29 -2.52
CA GLU A 23 -1.99 -7.06 -2.44
C GLU A 23 -2.28 -7.80 -3.74
N ASP A 24 -2.10 -7.14 -4.88
CA ASP A 24 -2.32 -7.75 -6.20
C ASP A 24 -1.30 -8.85 -6.50
N MET A 25 -0.04 -8.68 -6.11
CA MET A 25 0.97 -9.72 -6.25
C MET A 25 0.66 -10.96 -5.41
N ILE A 26 0.14 -10.76 -4.19
CA ILE A 26 -0.30 -11.86 -3.34
C ILE A 26 -1.44 -12.62 -4.02
N ARG A 27 -2.42 -11.91 -4.58
CA ARG A 27 -3.53 -12.52 -5.31
C ARG A 27 -3.05 -13.29 -6.54
N ALA A 28 -2.12 -12.71 -7.30
CA ALA A 28 -1.55 -13.33 -8.49
C ALA A 28 -0.79 -14.63 -8.17
N ASN A 29 -0.20 -14.73 -6.98
CA ASN A 29 0.50 -15.93 -6.53
C ASN A 29 -0.42 -16.90 -5.76
N GLY A 30 -1.74 -16.70 -5.80
CA GLY A 30 -2.71 -17.61 -5.22
C GLY A 30 -2.64 -17.74 -3.70
N PHE A 31 -2.16 -16.71 -3.01
CA PHE A 31 -1.97 -16.73 -1.55
C PHE A 31 -1.02 -17.84 -1.07
N ASP A 32 -0.15 -18.31 -1.95
CA ASP A 32 0.82 -19.36 -1.64
C ASP A 32 2.14 -18.72 -1.24
N ILE A 33 2.49 -18.84 0.04
CA ILE A 33 3.72 -18.25 0.58
C ILE A 33 4.99 -18.82 -0.08
N GLU A 34 4.98 -20.06 -0.50
CA GLU A 34 6.12 -20.66 -1.18
C GLU A 34 6.34 -20.05 -2.57
N LYS A 35 5.27 -19.79 -3.30
CA LYS A 35 5.35 -19.09 -4.58
C LYS A 35 5.83 -17.66 -4.41
N ILE A 36 5.34 -16.96 -3.40
CA ILE A 36 5.75 -15.59 -3.09
C ILE A 36 7.24 -15.57 -2.74
N LYS A 37 7.70 -16.48 -1.90
CA LYS A 37 9.10 -16.60 -1.55
C LYS A 37 9.96 -16.80 -2.79
N LYS A 38 9.60 -17.76 -3.65
CA LYS A 38 10.34 -18.08 -4.86
C LYS A 38 10.36 -16.93 -5.88
N ASN A 39 9.22 -16.30 -6.10
CA ASN A 39 9.05 -15.33 -7.19
C ASN A 39 9.42 -13.90 -6.78
N ILE A 40 9.30 -13.55 -5.51
CA ILE A 40 9.42 -12.18 -5.03
C ILE A 40 10.60 -12.01 -4.08
N VAL A 41 10.73 -12.89 -3.07
CA VAL A 41 11.74 -12.74 -2.01
C VAL A 41 13.11 -13.21 -2.47
N ASP A 42 13.23 -14.42 -2.98
CA ASP A 42 14.50 -15.04 -3.33
C ASP A 42 15.27 -14.30 -4.44
N PRO A 43 14.60 -13.67 -5.44
CA PRO A 43 15.31 -12.92 -6.47
C PRO A 43 16.02 -11.65 -6.00
N TYR A 44 15.74 -11.15 -4.78
CA TYR A 44 16.41 -9.95 -4.26
C TYR A 44 17.86 -10.26 -3.89
N PRO A 45 18.86 -9.76 -4.66
CA PRO A 45 20.27 -10.10 -4.41
C PRO A 45 20.88 -9.35 -3.22
N SER A 46 20.26 -8.25 -2.81
CA SER A 46 20.79 -7.38 -1.75
C SER A 46 20.31 -7.76 -0.35
N LEU A 47 19.43 -8.75 -0.21
CA LEU A 47 18.89 -9.15 1.08
C LEU A 47 19.69 -10.33 1.66
N SER A 48 20.00 -10.24 2.96
CA SER A 48 20.54 -11.37 3.72
C SER A 48 19.47 -12.44 3.95
N ASP A 49 19.89 -13.63 4.37
CA ASP A 49 18.94 -14.71 4.70
C ASP A 49 17.98 -14.31 5.81
N GLU A 50 18.45 -13.55 6.80
CA GLU A 50 17.63 -13.04 7.88
C GLU A 50 16.59 -12.04 7.36
N GLN A 51 17.01 -11.13 6.48
CA GLN A 51 16.10 -10.16 5.86
C GLN A 51 15.05 -10.85 4.97
N LYS A 52 15.46 -11.88 4.23
CA LYS A 52 14.53 -12.68 3.42
C LYS A 52 13.49 -13.40 4.28
N ARG A 53 13.90 -13.95 5.43
CA ARG A 53 12.96 -14.57 6.37
C ARG A 53 11.98 -13.56 6.94
N ALA A 54 12.44 -12.38 7.31
CA ALA A 54 11.60 -11.32 7.81
C ALA A 54 10.59 -10.86 6.75
N LEU A 55 11.02 -10.71 5.51
CA LEU A 55 10.16 -10.36 4.40
C LEU A 55 9.11 -11.44 4.10
N THR A 56 9.51 -12.70 4.14
CA THR A 56 8.60 -13.83 3.96
C THR A 56 7.53 -13.83 5.06
N GLN A 57 7.92 -13.59 6.30
CA GLN A 57 6.96 -13.52 7.42
C GLN A 57 6.01 -12.33 7.24
N TRP A 58 6.49 -11.21 6.76
CA TRP A 58 5.64 -10.05 6.46
C TRP A 58 4.56 -10.38 5.43
N TYR A 59 4.92 -11.08 4.35
CA TYR A 59 3.94 -11.54 3.36
C TYR A 59 2.95 -12.55 3.95
N ALA A 60 3.42 -13.47 4.79
CA ALA A 60 2.55 -14.43 5.47
C ALA A 60 1.53 -13.73 6.36
N ASP A 61 1.94 -12.70 7.08
CA ASP A 61 1.06 -11.91 7.93
C ASP A 61 0.01 -11.17 7.09
N LEU A 62 0.41 -10.61 5.94
CA LEU A 62 -0.52 -9.96 5.02
C LEU A 62 -1.54 -10.96 4.45
N ILE A 63 -1.11 -12.16 4.09
CA ILE A 63 -2.01 -13.20 3.59
C ILE A 63 -3.07 -13.51 4.65
N ASN A 64 -2.67 -13.67 5.90
CA ASN A 64 -3.59 -13.92 7.00
C ASN A 64 -4.56 -12.76 7.20
N MET A 65 -4.07 -11.52 7.13
CA MET A 65 -4.92 -10.33 7.24
C MET A 65 -5.95 -10.27 6.11
N MET A 66 -5.54 -10.52 4.88
CA MET A 66 -6.43 -10.51 3.73
C MET A 66 -7.50 -11.61 3.84
N HIS A 67 -7.12 -12.79 4.31
CA HIS A 67 -8.06 -13.88 4.54
C HIS A 67 -9.07 -13.54 5.63
N ASP A 68 -8.60 -13.04 6.78
CA ASP A 68 -9.45 -12.73 7.93
C ASP A 68 -10.40 -11.58 7.64
N GLU A 69 -9.98 -10.62 6.83
CA GLU A 69 -10.79 -9.46 6.47
C GLU A 69 -11.66 -9.69 5.23
N GLY A 70 -11.59 -10.86 4.60
CA GLY A 70 -12.42 -11.21 3.46
C GLY A 70 -12.09 -10.44 2.17
N VAL A 71 -10.85 -10.03 1.99
CA VAL A 71 -10.40 -9.25 0.81
C VAL A 71 -9.51 -10.07 -0.12
N MET A 72 -9.71 -11.40 -0.17
CA MET A 72 -8.89 -12.27 -1.01
C MET A 72 -9.11 -12.05 -2.50
N GLU A 73 -10.33 -11.77 -2.94
CA GLU A 73 -10.64 -11.55 -4.37
C GLU A 73 -10.49 -10.08 -4.77
N LYS A 74 -10.95 -9.17 -3.92
CA LYS A 74 -10.93 -7.73 -4.19
C LYS A 74 -10.99 -6.95 -2.88
N GLY A 75 -10.67 -5.68 -2.96
CA GLY A 75 -10.69 -4.78 -1.82
C GLY A 75 -9.30 -4.61 -1.23
N HIS A 76 -9.25 -3.95 -0.09
CA HIS A 76 -8.01 -3.60 0.59
C HIS A 76 -8.10 -3.93 2.07
N ILE A 77 -6.95 -4.26 2.68
CA ILE A 77 -6.89 -4.50 4.13
C ILE A 77 -7.28 -3.22 4.89
N GLN A 78 -7.84 -3.37 6.08
CA GLN A 78 -8.44 -2.25 6.82
C GLN A 78 -7.41 -1.17 7.16
N ILE A 79 -6.17 -1.53 7.46
CA ILE A 79 -5.12 -0.55 7.76
C ILE A 79 -4.88 0.39 6.57
N ASN A 80 -4.97 -0.11 5.34
CA ASN A 80 -4.82 0.72 4.14
C ASN A 80 -6.07 1.54 3.88
N LYS A 81 -7.27 1.01 4.14
CA LYS A 81 -8.52 1.78 4.07
C LYS A 81 -8.52 2.94 5.05
N ASN A 82 -7.98 2.74 6.25
CA ASN A 82 -7.86 3.82 7.25
C ASN A 82 -6.96 4.95 6.75
N VAL A 83 -5.89 4.63 6.04
CA VAL A 83 -5.01 5.64 5.42
C VAL A 83 -5.77 6.43 4.35
N ILE A 84 -6.59 5.76 3.54
CA ILE A 84 -7.43 6.44 2.53
C ILE A 84 -8.38 7.42 3.19
N VAL A 85 -9.05 7.02 4.27
CA VAL A 85 -9.95 7.90 5.03
C VAL A 85 -9.20 9.12 5.55
N TRP A 86 -8.02 8.92 6.12
CA TRP A 86 -7.18 10.01 6.62
C TRP A 86 -6.78 10.98 5.50
N LEU A 87 -6.37 10.47 4.34
CA LEU A 87 -6.00 11.28 3.18
C LEU A 87 -7.20 12.07 2.65
N THR A 88 -8.39 11.45 2.60
CA THR A 88 -9.62 12.11 2.18
C THR A 88 -9.94 13.28 3.11
N ASP A 89 -9.85 13.07 4.41
CA ASP A 89 -10.09 14.11 5.40
C ASP A 89 -9.11 15.27 5.24
N LEU A 90 -7.82 14.96 5.09
CA LEU A 90 -6.77 15.96 4.86
C LEU A 90 -7.05 16.75 3.58
N HIS A 91 -7.41 16.06 2.50
CA HIS A 91 -7.76 16.68 1.22
C HIS A 91 -8.89 17.71 1.38
N LEU A 92 -9.98 17.32 2.07
CA LEU A 92 -11.11 18.21 2.29
C LEU A 92 -10.72 19.42 3.14
N ARG A 93 -9.87 19.24 4.14
CA ARG A 93 -9.37 20.35 4.97
C ARG A 93 -8.53 21.32 4.17
N LEU A 94 -7.67 20.81 3.27
CA LEU A 94 -6.84 21.65 2.41
C LEU A 94 -7.68 22.44 1.40
N LEU A 95 -8.72 21.83 0.83
CA LEU A 95 -9.65 22.51 -0.07
C LEU A 95 -10.39 23.65 0.62
N ALA A 96 -10.79 23.46 1.88
CA ALA A 96 -11.52 24.47 2.65
C ALA A 96 -10.62 25.53 3.27
N SER A 97 -9.30 25.35 3.30
CA SER A 97 -8.37 26.25 3.97
C SER A 97 -7.95 27.42 3.07
N PRO A 98 -8.10 28.67 3.51
CA PRO A 98 -7.61 29.83 2.75
C PRO A 98 -6.08 29.94 2.76
N LYS A 99 -5.38 29.15 3.60
CA LYS A 99 -3.92 29.16 3.67
C LYS A 99 -3.25 28.38 2.54
N PHE A 100 -4.00 27.56 1.81
CA PHE A 100 -3.45 26.71 0.76
C PHE A 100 -4.23 26.86 -0.57
N PRO A 101 -4.26 28.09 -1.15
CA PRO A 101 -5.03 28.33 -2.37
C PRO A 101 -4.53 27.52 -3.58
N TYR A 102 -3.23 27.23 -3.60
CA TYR A 102 -2.65 26.45 -4.70
C TYR A 102 -3.11 25.00 -4.71
N TYR A 103 -3.40 24.46 -3.55
CA TYR A 103 -3.92 23.10 -3.47
C TYR A 103 -5.29 22.97 -4.12
N SER A 104 -6.21 23.91 -3.83
CA SER A 104 -7.54 23.92 -4.43
C SER A 104 -7.45 24.11 -5.95
N ALA A 105 -6.61 25.03 -6.42
CA ALA A 105 -6.42 25.29 -7.84
C ALA A 105 -5.89 24.04 -8.57
N ALA A 106 -4.89 23.37 -7.98
CA ALA A 106 -4.33 22.16 -8.54
C ALA A 106 -5.35 21.02 -8.59
N TYR A 107 -6.14 20.86 -7.53
CA TYR A 107 -7.18 19.84 -7.48
C TYR A 107 -8.24 20.04 -8.57
N TYR A 108 -8.80 21.24 -8.67
CA TYR A 108 -9.83 21.50 -9.66
C TYR A 108 -9.30 21.42 -11.10
N LYS A 109 -8.04 21.74 -11.31
CA LYS A 109 -7.39 21.57 -12.60
C LYS A 109 -7.22 20.10 -12.98
N ALA A 110 -6.93 19.27 -12.01
CA ALA A 110 -6.70 17.84 -12.22
C ALA A 110 -8.01 17.01 -12.22
N LEU A 111 -9.10 17.54 -11.64
CA LEU A 111 -10.35 16.83 -11.43
C LEU A 111 -10.90 16.13 -12.68
N PRO A 112 -10.87 16.72 -13.89
CA PRO A 112 -11.34 16.04 -15.10
C PRO A 112 -10.58 14.75 -15.43
N PHE A 113 -9.39 14.57 -14.88
CA PHE A 113 -8.53 13.42 -15.12
C PHE A 113 -8.60 12.38 -13.99
N ILE A 114 -9.31 12.69 -12.90
CA ILE A 114 -9.51 11.80 -11.75
C ILE A 114 -10.87 11.13 -11.90
N VAL A 115 -10.89 9.92 -12.42
CA VAL A 115 -12.15 9.19 -12.62
C VAL A 115 -12.05 7.80 -12.01
#